data_ebc66669f0d925cd04fbdbb0461aa8d6
#
_entry.id   ebc66669f0d925cd04fbdbb0461aa8d6
#
_cell.length_a   1.000
_cell.length_b   1.000
_cell.length_c   1.000
_cell.angle_alpha   90.00
_cell.angle_beta   90.00
_cell.angle_gamma   90.00
#
_symmetry.space_group_name_H-M   'P 1'
#
loop_
_entity.id
_entity.type
_entity.pdbx_description
1 polymer ?
#
loop_
_entity_poly.entity_id
_entity_poly.type
_entity_poly.pdbx_seq_one_letter_code
_entity_poly.pdbx_strand_id
1 'polypeptide(L)'
;MSADDILLDVEERMEKTVERLKHDLAGIRTGRANPGLVDSLRVEAYGSQVPLKQVANVGAPEPTQIVIRPFDPSTIKDIEKSILASDLGFNPQSDGRMIRINIPPLSTDVRRKMVARIKELAEEARISIRNIRRDGNKAADAAEKAKTLSEDLRDDAKHDIQELTKKYEDIVNQASKSREVEVMED
;
A
#
# COMPACT_ATOMS: atom_id res chain seq x y z
N MET A 1 29.65 3.19 16.06
CA MET A 1 28.37 3.66 15.49
C MET A 1 28.14 5.06 16.03
N SER A 2 28.03 6.04 15.16
CA SER A 2 27.74 7.42 15.53
C SER A 2 26.25 7.63 15.82
N ALA A 3 25.89 8.77 16.41
CA ALA A 3 24.48 9.14 16.60
C ALA A 3 23.76 9.22 15.26
N ASP A 4 24.40 9.79 14.24
CA ASP A 4 23.84 9.92 12.90
C ASP A 4 23.59 8.56 12.24
N ASP A 5 24.47 7.58 12.42
CA ASP A 5 24.28 6.22 11.92
C ASP A 5 23.05 5.56 12.54
N ILE A 6 22.86 5.76 13.85
CA ILE A 6 21.71 5.21 14.58
C ILE A 6 20.41 5.85 14.10
N LEU A 7 20.39 7.18 13.95
CA LEU A 7 19.22 7.92 13.49
C LEU A 7 18.86 7.55 12.06
N LEU A 8 19.85 7.42 11.18
CA LEU A 8 19.65 7.01 9.79
C LEU A 8 19.02 5.61 9.71
N ASP A 9 19.55 4.63 10.46
CA ASP A 9 18.99 3.28 10.51
C ASP A 9 17.54 3.27 11.01
N VAL A 10 17.27 4.01 12.09
CA VAL A 10 15.91 4.13 12.65
C VAL A 10 14.94 4.75 11.64
N GLU A 11 15.33 5.86 11.03
CA GLU A 11 14.49 6.56 10.05
C GLU A 11 14.21 5.69 8.83
N GLU A 12 15.23 5.05 8.24
CA GLU A 12 15.07 4.16 7.10
C GLU A 12 14.13 2.97 7.39
N ARG A 13 14.25 2.37 8.56
CA ARG A 13 13.38 1.26 8.98
C ARG A 13 11.93 1.72 9.21
N MET A 14 11.73 2.90 9.79
CA MET A 14 10.40 3.48 9.98
C MET A 14 9.75 3.84 8.63
N GLU A 15 10.53 4.41 7.72
CA GLU A 15 10.08 4.74 6.36
C GLU A 15 9.62 3.49 5.60
N LYS A 16 10.41 2.43 5.61
CA LYS A 16 10.04 1.14 5.01
C LYS A 16 8.76 0.56 5.63
N THR A 17 8.57 0.73 6.92
CA THR A 17 7.33 0.28 7.61
C THR A 17 6.11 1.03 7.08
N VAL A 18 6.22 2.35 6.93
CA VAL A 18 5.14 3.19 6.37
C VAL A 18 4.89 2.88 4.91
N GLU A 19 5.93 2.70 4.10
CA GLU A 19 5.79 2.31 2.69
C GLU A 19 5.04 0.98 2.54
N ARG A 20 5.41 -0.01 3.36
CA ARG A 20 4.71 -1.30 3.38
C ARG A 20 3.24 -1.14 3.77
N LEU A 21 2.95 -0.35 4.81
CA LEU A 21 1.57 -0.05 5.20
C LEU A 21 0.79 0.58 4.05
N LYS A 22 1.33 1.59 3.39
CA LYS A 22 0.69 2.25 2.25
C LYS A 22 0.42 1.29 1.12
N HIS A 23 1.36 0.39 0.84
CA HIS A 23 1.17 -0.67 -0.15
C HIS A 23 0.03 -1.62 0.23
N ASP A 24 -0.01 -2.09 1.48
CA ASP A 24 -1.05 -2.99 1.97
C ASP A 24 -2.42 -2.30 2.00
N LEU A 25 -2.49 -1.02 2.38
CA LEU A 25 -3.72 -0.24 2.33
C LEU A 25 -4.24 -0.02 0.90
N ALA A 26 -3.34 0.19 -0.05
CA ALA A 26 -3.71 0.33 -1.47
C ALA A 26 -4.34 -0.96 -2.04
N GLY A 27 -3.98 -2.12 -1.51
CA GLY A 27 -4.58 -3.41 -1.86
C GLY A 27 -5.98 -3.64 -1.29
N ILE A 28 -6.43 -2.82 -0.35
CA ILE A 28 -7.78 -2.93 0.21
C ILE A 28 -8.78 -2.34 -0.78
N ARG A 29 -9.78 -3.15 -1.12
CA ARG A 29 -10.84 -2.76 -2.04
C ARG A 29 -11.72 -1.67 -1.43
N THR A 30 -11.89 -0.57 -2.18
CA THR A 30 -12.91 0.44 -1.92
C THR A 30 -14.05 0.28 -2.91
N GLY A 31 -15.19 0.93 -2.70
CA GLY A 31 -16.29 0.94 -3.67
C GLY A 31 -15.98 1.71 -4.96
N ARG A 32 -14.82 2.36 -5.04
CA ARG A 32 -14.40 3.16 -6.20
C ARG A 32 -13.55 2.36 -7.17
N ALA A 33 -13.73 2.62 -8.45
CA ALA A 33 -12.91 2.09 -9.52
C ALA A 33 -11.48 2.67 -9.43
N ASN A 34 -10.50 1.79 -9.36
CA ASN A 34 -9.09 2.14 -9.39
C ASN A 34 -8.38 1.30 -10.45
N PRO A 35 -7.73 1.90 -11.45
CA PRO A 35 -6.96 1.17 -12.45
C PRO A 35 -5.95 0.20 -11.85
N GLY A 36 -5.36 0.53 -10.70
CA GLY A 36 -4.44 -0.34 -9.98
C GLY A 36 -4.99 -1.71 -9.59
N LEU A 37 -6.32 -1.87 -9.56
CA LEU A 37 -6.95 -3.17 -9.28
C LEU A 37 -6.66 -4.21 -10.37
N VAL A 38 -6.40 -3.78 -11.61
CA VAL A 38 -6.18 -4.65 -12.76
C VAL A 38 -4.82 -4.46 -13.43
N ASP A 39 -4.06 -3.43 -13.09
CA ASP A 39 -2.76 -3.11 -13.72
C ASP A 39 -1.76 -4.27 -13.66
N SER A 40 -1.70 -4.96 -12.55
CA SER A 40 -0.79 -6.09 -12.30
C SER A 40 -1.34 -7.42 -12.78
N LEU A 41 -2.59 -7.46 -13.27
CA LEU A 41 -3.20 -8.68 -13.79
C LEU A 41 -2.35 -9.22 -14.94
N ARG A 42 -2.01 -10.50 -14.86
CA ARG A 42 -1.28 -11.16 -15.94
C ARG A 42 -2.24 -11.64 -17.01
N VAL A 43 -1.97 -11.21 -18.23
CA VAL A 43 -2.74 -11.55 -19.42
C VAL A 43 -1.89 -12.44 -20.31
N GLU A 44 -2.48 -13.51 -20.81
CA GLU A 44 -1.86 -14.34 -21.85
C GLU A 44 -2.06 -13.68 -23.21
N ALA A 45 -1.03 -12.98 -23.69
CA ALA A 45 -1.04 -12.31 -24.98
C ALA A 45 0.20 -12.70 -25.78
N TYR A 46 0.01 -12.95 -27.08
CA TYR A 46 1.09 -13.33 -28.00
C TYR A 46 1.89 -14.56 -27.53
N GLY A 47 1.24 -15.51 -26.86
CA GLY A 47 1.86 -16.73 -26.35
C GLY A 47 2.71 -16.57 -25.08
N SER A 48 2.67 -15.42 -24.42
CA SER A 48 3.36 -15.16 -23.16
C SER A 48 2.48 -14.43 -22.16
N GLN A 49 2.79 -14.59 -20.87
CA GLN A 49 2.09 -13.87 -19.81
C GLN A 49 2.76 -12.52 -19.53
N VAL A 50 2.01 -11.45 -19.76
CA VAL A 50 2.45 -10.06 -19.57
C VAL A 50 1.49 -9.29 -18.66
N PRO A 51 1.95 -8.29 -17.93
CA PRO A 51 1.06 -7.40 -17.18
C PRO A 51 0.10 -6.67 -18.10
N LEU A 52 -1.16 -6.50 -17.68
CA LEU A 52 -2.21 -5.84 -18.47
C LEU A 52 -1.79 -4.45 -18.96
N LYS A 53 -1.10 -3.68 -18.15
CA LYS A 53 -0.62 -2.33 -18.51
C LYS A 53 0.34 -2.30 -19.71
N GLN A 54 0.96 -3.42 -20.07
CA GLN A 54 1.84 -3.51 -21.24
C GLN A 54 1.07 -3.70 -22.56
N VAL A 55 -0.15 -4.21 -22.49
CA VAL A 55 -0.97 -4.53 -23.66
C VAL A 55 -2.21 -3.66 -23.81
N ALA A 56 -2.52 -2.86 -22.80
CA ALA A 56 -3.70 -2.00 -22.79
C ALA A 56 -3.49 -0.73 -21.97
N ASN A 57 -4.26 0.30 -22.30
CA ASN A 57 -4.41 1.48 -21.47
C ASN A 57 -5.61 1.27 -20.54
N VAL A 58 -5.40 1.46 -19.24
CA VAL A 58 -6.40 1.27 -18.19
C VAL A 58 -6.73 2.62 -17.56
N GLY A 59 -8.01 2.94 -17.51
CA GLY A 59 -8.51 4.17 -16.89
C GLY A 59 -9.78 3.94 -16.09
N ALA A 60 -10.12 4.89 -15.26
CA ALA A 60 -11.37 4.94 -14.50
C ALA A 60 -12.08 6.27 -14.78
N PRO A 61 -12.80 6.36 -15.92
CA PRO A 61 -13.50 7.60 -16.30
C PRO A 61 -14.67 7.92 -15.37
N GLU A 62 -15.21 6.91 -14.71
CA GLU A 62 -16.30 7.04 -13.73
C GLU A 62 -15.89 6.37 -12.40
N PRO A 63 -16.48 6.81 -11.26
CA PRO A 63 -16.13 6.28 -9.94
C PRO A 63 -16.34 4.77 -9.76
N THR A 64 -17.22 4.18 -10.57
CA THR A 64 -17.61 2.75 -10.46
C THR A 64 -17.25 1.94 -11.68
N GLN A 65 -16.53 2.52 -12.65
CA GLN A 65 -16.22 1.84 -13.91
C GLN A 65 -14.73 1.92 -14.24
N ILE A 66 -14.15 0.75 -14.54
CA ILE A 66 -12.82 0.63 -15.13
C ILE A 66 -12.99 0.39 -16.63
N VAL A 67 -12.23 1.13 -17.44
CA VAL A 67 -12.19 0.96 -18.90
C VAL A 67 -10.80 0.52 -19.31
N ILE A 68 -10.73 -0.60 -20.03
CA ILE A 68 -9.50 -1.17 -20.58
C ILE A 68 -9.55 -1.00 -22.10
N ARG A 69 -8.57 -0.29 -22.64
CA ARG A 69 -8.42 -0.09 -24.08
C ARG A 69 -7.18 -0.81 -24.58
N PRO A 70 -7.32 -1.99 -25.19
CA PRO A 70 -6.18 -2.70 -25.73
C PRO A 70 -5.50 -1.89 -26.84
N PHE A 71 -4.18 -1.96 -26.90
CA PHE A 71 -3.40 -1.37 -28.00
C PHE A 71 -3.62 -2.15 -29.29
N ASP A 72 -3.86 -3.46 -29.18
CA ASP A 72 -4.19 -4.34 -30.28
C ASP A 72 -5.57 -4.98 -30.02
N PRO A 73 -6.57 -4.71 -30.87
CA PRO A 73 -7.92 -5.28 -30.74
C PRO A 73 -7.98 -6.81 -30.74
N SER A 74 -6.97 -7.47 -31.30
CA SER A 74 -6.90 -8.95 -31.33
C SER A 74 -6.72 -9.57 -29.94
N THR A 75 -6.24 -8.79 -28.96
CA THR A 75 -5.98 -9.24 -27.57
C THR A 75 -7.21 -9.14 -26.66
N ILE A 76 -8.32 -8.57 -27.12
CA ILE A 76 -9.52 -8.34 -26.29
C ILE A 76 -10.01 -9.62 -25.63
N LYS A 77 -10.14 -10.71 -26.42
CA LYS A 77 -10.62 -12.00 -25.89
C LYS A 77 -9.69 -12.59 -24.85
N ASP A 78 -8.38 -12.44 -25.04
CA ASP A 78 -7.37 -12.92 -24.10
C ASP A 78 -7.43 -12.13 -22.78
N ILE A 79 -7.64 -10.82 -22.87
CA ILE A 79 -7.81 -9.95 -21.70
C ILE A 79 -9.10 -10.31 -20.94
N GLU A 80 -10.22 -10.48 -21.63
CA GLU A 80 -11.48 -10.91 -21.01
C GLU A 80 -11.33 -12.24 -20.28
N LYS A 81 -10.72 -13.23 -20.93
CA LYS A 81 -10.43 -14.52 -20.31
C LYS A 81 -9.60 -14.39 -19.03
N SER A 82 -8.57 -13.59 -19.09
CA SER A 82 -7.68 -13.37 -17.92
C SER A 82 -8.40 -12.69 -16.75
N ILE A 83 -9.31 -11.75 -17.05
CA ILE A 83 -10.12 -11.09 -16.02
C ILE A 83 -11.11 -12.07 -15.39
N LEU A 84 -11.79 -12.88 -16.20
CA LEU A 84 -12.73 -13.89 -15.70
C LEU A 84 -12.04 -15.00 -14.89
N ALA A 85 -10.83 -15.39 -15.27
CA ALA A 85 -10.04 -16.38 -14.56
C ALA A 85 -9.36 -15.84 -13.29
N SER A 86 -9.34 -14.53 -13.10
CA SER A 86 -8.76 -13.91 -11.91
C SER A 86 -9.67 -14.04 -10.69
N ASP A 87 -9.05 -14.02 -9.49
CA ASP A 87 -9.79 -14.04 -8.21
C ASP A 87 -10.48 -12.70 -7.88
N LEU A 88 -10.41 -11.72 -8.78
CA LEU A 88 -10.98 -10.38 -8.57
C LEU A 88 -12.51 -10.37 -8.58
N GLY A 89 -13.16 -11.38 -9.17
CA GLY A 89 -14.62 -11.48 -9.23
C GLY A 89 -15.28 -10.43 -10.12
N PHE A 90 -14.55 -9.86 -11.06
CA PHE A 90 -15.07 -8.88 -12.02
C PHE A 90 -15.72 -9.56 -13.21
N ASN A 91 -16.77 -8.91 -13.73
CA ASN A 91 -17.47 -9.34 -14.94
C ASN A 91 -17.19 -8.33 -16.06
N PRO A 92 -16.24 -8.63 -16.97
CA PRO A 92 -15.91 -7.73 -18.07
C PRO A 92 -16.98 -7.72 -19.14
N GLN A 93 -17.23 -6.55 -19.72
CA GLN A 93 -18.10 -6.37 -20.88
C GLN A 93 -17.31 -5.72 -22.01
N SER A 94 -17.27 -6.37 -23.17
CA SER A 94 -16.57 -5.90 -24.36
C SER A 94 -17.54 -5.40 -25.41
N ASP A 95 -17.17 -4.29 -26.06
CA ASP A 95 -17.86 -3.78 -27.27
C ASP A 95 -17.05 -3.99 -28.56
N GLY A 96 -15.98 -4.79 -28.50
CA GLY A 96 -15.09 -5.04 -29.64
C GLY A 96 -13.91 -4.05 -29.75
N ARG A 97 -13.94 -2.95 -29.02
CA ARG A 97 -12.86 -1.93 -28.98
C ARG A 97 -12.28 -1.72 -27.61
N MET A 98 -13.11 -1.86 -26.58
CA MET A 98 -12.73 -1.68 -25.20
C MET A 98 -13.47 -2.66 -24.29
N ILE A 99 -12.91 -2.88 -23.12
CA ILE A 99 -13.50 -3.71 -22.07
C ILE A 99 -13.91 -2.79 -20.93
N ARG A 100 -15.14 -2.91 -20.48
CA ARG A 100 -15.69 -2.18 -19.35
C ARG A 100 -15.91 -3.14 -18.18
N ILE A 101 -15.47 -2.72 -16.99
CA ILE A 101 -15.69 -3.46 -15.76
C ILE A 101 -16.45 -2.54 -14.81
N ASN A 102 -17.66 -2.94 -14.46
CA ASN A 102 -18.43 -2.26 -13.42
C ASN A 102 -18.01 -2.80 -12.06
N ILE A 103 -17.64 -1.89 -11.16
CA ILE A 103 -17.29 -2.21 -9.78
C ILE A 103 -18.58 -2.22 -8.97
N PRO A 104 -19.00 -3.36 -8.40
CA PRO A 104 -20.18 -3.40 -7.56
C PRO A 104 -19.93 -2.61 -6.27
N PRO A 105 -20.94 -1.91 -5.73
CA PRO A 105 -20.84 -1.22 -4.46
C PRO A 105 -20.57 -2.23 -3.34
N LEU A 106 -19.80 -1.81 -2.34
CA LEU A 106 -19.56 -2.62 -1.15
C LEU A 106 -20.80 -2.63 -0.24
N SER A 107 -21.19 -3.81 0.25
CA SER A 107 -22.21 -3.89 1.31
C SER A 107 -21.68 -3.30 2.63
N THR A 108 -22.59 -2.91 3.52
CA THR A 108 -22.22 -2.38 4.84
C THR A 108 -21.36 -3.36 5.63
N ASP A 109 -21.66 -4.65 5.57
CA ASP A 109 -20.88 -5.68 6.26
C ASP A 109 -19.47 -5.83 5.69
N VAL A 110 -19.33 -5.75 4.36
CA VAL A 110 -18.02 -5.78 3.70
C VAL A 110 -17.22 -4.53 4.05
N ARG A 111 -17.83 -3.35 4.06
CA ARG A 111 -17.17 -2.11 4.48
C ARG A 111 -16.66 -2.21 5.93
N ARG A 112 -17.45 -2.74 6.86
CA ARG A 112 -17.02 -2.94 8.25
C ARG A 112 -15.80 -3.86 8.35
N LYS A 113 -15.79 -4.96 7.60
CA LYS A 113 -14.62 -5.87 7.54
C LYS A 113 -13.38 -5.18 6.98
N MET A 114 -13.54 -4.36 5.96
CA MET A 114 -12.43 -3.60 5.38
C MET A 114 -11.87 -2.57 6.37
N VAL A 115 -12.74 -1.85 7.08
CA VAL A 115 -12.31 -0.91 8.13
C VAL A 115 -11.58 -1.64 9.26
N ALA A 116 -12.07 -2.80 9.70
CA ALA A 116 -11.39 -3.62 10.70
C ALA A 116 -10.00 -4.05 10.23
N ARG A 117 -9.86 -4.44 8.97
CA ARG A 117 -8.55 -4.80 8.38
C ARG A 117 -7.61 -3.62 8.30
N ILE A 118 -8.11 -2.44 7.93
CA ILE A 118 -7.30 -1.20 7.92
C ILE A 118 -6.75 -0.91 9.32
N LYS A 119 -7.58 -0.99 10.35
CA LYS A 119 -7.18 -0.77 11.74
C LYS A 119 -6.14 -1.78 12.22
N GLU A 120 -6.29 -3.03 11.84
CA GLU A 120 -5.32 -4.09 12.14
C GLU A 120 -3.96 -3.80 11.49
N LEU A 121 -3.91 -3.48 10.20
CA LEU A 121 -2.69 -3.12 9.49
C LEU A 121 -2.01 -1.88 10.09
N ALA A 122 -2.79 -0.88 10.47
CA ALA A 122 -2.26 0.32 11.12
C ALA A 122 -1.65 0.01 12.49
N GLU A 123 -2.28 -0.86 13.29
CA GLU A 123 -1.72 -1.27 14.59
C GLU A 123 -0.45 -2.10 14.44
N GLU A 124 -0.39 -3.01 13.48
CA GLU A 124 0.84 -3.74 13.15
C GLU A 124 1.99 -2.78 12.78
N ALA A 125 1.70 -1.74 12.01
CA ALA A 125 2.69 -0.71 11.66
C ALA A 125 3.14 0.08 12.89
N ARG A 126 2.23 0.48 13.78
CA ARG A 126 2.57 1.18 15.02
C ARG A 126 3.43 0.32 15.94
N ILE A 127 3.12 -0.96 16.08
CA ILE A 127 3.93 -1.91 16.84
C ILE A 127 5.34 -2.01 16.25
N SER A 128 5.47 -2.10 14.94
CA SER A 128 6.77 -2.12 14.26
C SER A 128 7.58 -0.84 14.53
N ILE A 129 6.96 0.33 14.45
CA ILE A 129 7.59 1.62 14.74
C ILE A 129 8.07 1.68 16.19
N ARG A 130 7.28 1.22 17.15
CA ARG A 130 7.66 1.18 18.56
C ARG A 130 8.82 0.21 18.82
N ASN A 131 8.86 -0.91 18.12
CA ASN A 131 9.99 -1.85 18.20
C ASN A 131 11.27 -1.22 17.63
N ILE A 132 11.19 -0.53 16.49
CA ILE A 132 12.32 0.20 15.91
C ILE A 132 12.83 1.26 16.87
N ARG A 133 11.94 2.01 17.52
CA ARG A 133 12.32 2.97 18.59
C ARG A 133 13.10 2.30 19.71
N ARG A 134 12.61 1.14 20.20
CA ARG A 134 13.29 0.39 21.26
C ARG A 134 14.68 -0.06 20.85
N ASP A 135 14.80 -0.55 19.61
CA ASP A 135 16.09 -0.97 19.06
C ASP A 135 17.06 0.21 18.94
N GLY A 136 16.58 1.35 18.45
CA GLY A 136 17.36 2.58 18.36
C GLY A 136 17.85 3.08 19.73
N ASN A 137 16.97 3.08 20.73
CA ASN A 137 17.34 3.44 22.10
C ASN A 137 18.39 2.48 22.67
N LYS A 138 18.26 1.17 22.44
CA LYS A 138 19.28 0.19 22.86
C LYS A 138 20.61 0.42 22.16
N ALA A 139 20.60 0.76 20.86
CA ALA A 139 21.82 1.08 20.12
C ALA A 139 22.52 2.32 20.67
N ALA A 140 21.76 3.36 21.03
CA ALA A 140 22.30 4.56 21.68
C ALA A 140 22.93 4.25 23.05
N ASP A 141 22.24 3.46 23.89
CA ASP A 141 22.77 3.03 25.18
C ASP A 141 24.04 2.16 25.04
N ALA A 142 24.08 1.29 24.05
CA ALA A 142 25.24 0.45 23.78
C ALA A 142 26.44 1.29 23.30
N ALA A 143 26.21 2.29 22.48
CA ALA A 143 27.25 3.20 22.00
C ALA A 143 27.84 4.05 23.12
N GLU A 144 27.01 4.49 24.07
CA GLU A 144 27.48 5.20 25.29
C GLU A 144 28.34 4.29 26.15
N LYS A 145 27.89 3.06 26.44
CA LYS A 145 28.65 2.07 27.19
C LYS A 145 30.00 1.72 26.55
N ALA A 146 30.03 1.67 25.23
CA ALA A 146 31.26 1.47 24.45
C ALA A 146 32.12 2.72 24.33
N LYS A 147 31.69 3.85 24.94
CA LYS A 147 32.39 5.16 24.93
C LYS A 147 32.56 5.72 23.50
N THR A 148 31.73 5.34 22.57
CA THR A 148 31.64 5.93 21.23
C THR A 148 30.71 7.13 21.17
N LEU A 149 29.81 7.27 22.14
CA LEU A 149 28.97 8.45 22.38
C LEU A 149 29.14 8.94 23.79
N SER A 150 29.04 10.26 23.99
CA SER A 150 28.89 10.85 25.30
C SER A 150 27.46 10.64 25.83
N GLU A 151 27.25 10.83 27.12
CA GLU A 151 25.91 10.78 27.74
C GLU A 151 24.95 11.80 27.10
N ASP A 152 25.40 13.02 26.85
CA ASP A 152 24.61 14.09 26.23
C ASP A 152 24.21 13.69 24.79
N LEU A 153 25.13 13.17 23.99
CA LEU A 153 24.84 12.73 22.62
C LEU A 153 23.91 11.50 22.58
N ARG A 154 24.01 10.60 23.58
CA ARG A 154 23.05 9.51 23.73
C ARG A 154 21.64 10.05 23.99
N ASP A 155 21.51 11.00 24.91
CA ASP A 155 20.21 11.56 25.27
C ASP A 155 19.60 12.37 24.14
N ASP A 156 20.39 13.13 23.41
CA ASP A 156 19.97 13.81 22.18
C ASP A 156 19.49 12.82 21.11
N ALA A 157 20.25 11.74 20.88
CA ALA A 157 19.84 10.69 19.94
C ALA A 157 18.51 10.04 20.33
N LYS A 158 18.28 9.75 21.62
CA LYS A 158 17.01 9.21 22.11
C LYS A 158 15.86 10.20 21.94
N HIS A 159 16.12 11.49 22.14
CA HIS A 159 15.14 12.53 21.89
C HIS A 159 14.75 12.57 20.41
N ASP A 160 15.72 12.55 19.51
CA ASP A 160 15.49 12.55 18.07
C ASP A 160 14.77 11.28 17.60
N ILE A 161 15.10 10.11 18.14
CA ILE A 161 14.37 8.86 17.91
C ILE A 161 12.90 8.99 18.33
N GLN A 162 12.62 9.66 19.43
CA GLN A 162 11.25 9.91 19.89
C GLN A 162 10.49 10.85 18.95
N GLU A 163 11.14 11.88 18.43
CA GLU A 163 10.52 12.77 17.44
C GLU A 163 10.25 12.05 16.10
N LEU A 164 11.17 11.20 15.63
CA LEU A 164 10.95 10.33 14.49
C LEU A 164 9.76 9.38 14.72
N THR A 165 9.66 8.80 15.91
CA THR A 165 8.54 7.92 16.29
C THR A 165 7.21 8.64 16.15
N LYS A 166 7.08 9.85 16.68
CA LYS A 166 5.87 10.66 16.57
C LYS A 166 5.54 10.97 15.11
N LYS A 167 6.54 11.42 14.34
CA LYS A 167 6.39 11.72 12.91
C LYS A 167 5.79 10.54 12.14
N TYR A 168 6.36 9.35 12.30
CA TYR A 168 5.92 8.17 11.56
C TYR A 168 4.63 7.56 12.09
N GLU A 169 4.35 7.63 13.40
CA GLU A 169 3.03 7.27 13.94
C GLU A 169 1.93 8.18 13.41
N ASP A 170 2.17 9.47 13.27
CA ASP A 170 1.23 10.43 12.68
C ASP A 170 0.95 10.10 11.20
N ILE A 171 1.98 9.74 10.44
CA ILE A 171 1.81 9.30 9.05
C ILE A 171 0.96 8.03 8.97
N VAL A 172 1.19 7.05 9.84
CA VAL A 172 0.37 5.84 9.94
C VAL A 172 -1.08 6.19 10.24
N ASN A 173 -1.33 7.05 11.21
CA ASN A 173 -2.68 7.45 11.60
C ASN A 173 -3.41 8.19 10.47
N GLN A 174 -2.74 9.07 9.76
CA GLN A 174 -3.31 9.81 8.62
C GLN A 174 -3.62 8.86 7.45
N ALA A 175 -2.71 7.97 7.10
CA ALA A 175 -2.91 6.99 6.03
C ALA A 175 -4.08 6.04 6.35
N SER A 176 -4.16 5.55 7.57
CA SER A 176 -5.25 4.69 8.05
C SER A 176 -6.60 5.41 8.00
N LYS A 177 -6.67 6.62 8.54
CA LYS A 177 -7.90 7.41 8.58
C LYS A 177 -8.39 7.77 7.18
N SER A 178 -7.48 8.18 6.30
CA SER A 178 -7.82 8.48 4.91
C SER A 178 -8.42 7.27 4.21
N ARG A 179 -7.82 6.09 4.40
CA ARG A 179 -8.33 4.86 3.79
C ARG A 179 -9.66 4.41 4.37
N GLU A 180 -9.88 4.58 5.68
CA GLU A 180 -11.17 4.30 6.31
C GLU A 180 -12.29 5.17 5.72
N VAL A 181 -12.03 6.45 5.51
CA VAL A 181 -12.98 7.36 4.87
C VAL A 181 -13.32 6.91 3.45
N GLU A 182 -12.31 6.58 2.64
CA GLU A 182 -12.51 6.09 1.27
C GLU A 182 -13.38 4.81 1.21
N VAL A 183 -13.22 3.91 2.17
CA VAL A 183 -14.03 2.68 2.26
C VAL A 183 -15.48 2.98 2.67
N MET A 184 -15.70 3.99 3.50
CA MET A 184 -17.03 4.35 4.02
C MET A 184 -17.80 5.32 3.12
N GLU A 185 -17.11 6.06 2.25
CA GLU A 185 -17.75 6.91 1.26
C GLU A 185 -18.31 6.09 0.09
N ASP A 186 -19.50 6.45 -0.36
CA ASP A 186 -20.14 5.89 -1.56
C ASP A 186 -19.64 6.54 -2.86
#